data_3e37d57ccec619277ca25776241c26cc
#
_entry.id   3e37d57ccec619277ca25776241c26cc
#
_cell.length_a   1.000
_cell.length_b   1.000
_cell.length_c   1.000
_cell.angle_alpha   90.00
_cell.angle_beta   90.00
_cell.angle_gamma   90.00
#
_symmetry.space_group_name_H-M   'P 1'
#
loop_
_entity.id
_entity.type
_entity.pdbx_description
1 polymer ?
#
loop_
_entity_poly.entity_id
_entity_poly.type
_entity_poly.pdbx_seq_one_letter_code
_entity_poly.pdbx_strand_id
1 'polypeptide(L)'
;SRLRMQVDSKPEALDELDRRIIQLKIEREALKKETDSASKDRLVRLEKELAGLEEESAGLTARWQAEKAKLGDAQKLKEQLDQARFDLETAQRSGDLAKAGELAYGVIPDLEKNLAAAEQAGEDGGAGDMVEEAVTPDHIAHIVSRWTGVPVDKMLEGERDKLLRMEDELAKRVVGQGEAVQAVSTAVRRARAGLQDPNRPIGSFMFLGPTGVGKTELTKALADFLFDDETAMVRLDMSEFMEKHSVARMIGAPPGYVGYEEGGMLTEAVRRRPYQVVLFDEIEKAHPDVFNVLLQVLDDGRLTDGHGRTVDFRNTLVIMTSNLGGEFLVNLGEGDDVDTVRDEIMAVVKASFRPEFLNRVDEVILFHRLKKNQMAAIVDIQLARLLTLLEDRKITLELDEEARAFIAEKGYDPAYGARPLKRVIQKQVQDPLAEKVLAGTIRDGDTVAITAGGDRLLFVLKHAEPDAVEDEVEGKPAADEAAAA
;
A
#
# COMPACT_ATOMS: atom_id res chain seq x y z
N SER A 1 3.68 13.56 24.30
CA SER A 1 4.51 14.61 23.64
C SER A 1 4.15 14.80 22.16
N ARG A 2 3.73 13.75 21.45
CA ARG A 2 3.41 13.84 20.02
C ARG A 2 2.10 14.55 19.72
N LEU A 3 1.03 14.32 20.50
CA LEU A 3 -0.22 15.09 20.41
C LEU A 3 0.00 16.58 20.64
N ARG A 4 0.86 16.94 21.60
CA ARG A 4 1.25 18.33 21.82
C ARG A 4 2.00 18.91 20.62
N MET A 5 2.80 18.10 19.91
CA MET A 5 3.42 18.48 18.64
C MET A 5 2.41 18.54 17.49
N GLN A 6 1.37 17.71 17.49
CA GLN A 6 0.30 17.74 16.47
C GLN A 6 -0.61 18.96 16.62
N VAL A 7 -0.92 19.38 17.86
CA VAL A 7 -1.64 20.65 18.12
C VAL A 7 -0.81 21.87 17.67
N ASP A 8 0.52 21.79 17.79
CA ASP A 8 1.43 22.87 17.40
C ASP A 8 1.89 22.80 15.94
N SER A 9 1.81 21.64 15.28
CA SER A 9 2.16 21.44 13.88
C SER A 9 0.94 21.55 12.97
N LYS A 10 1.18 21.84 11.70
CA LYS A 10 0.11 21.81 10.68
C LYS A 10 -0.47 20.41 10.54
N PRO A 11 -1.80 20.28 10.34
CA PRO A 11 -2.45 19.01 9.99
C PRO A 11 -1.84 18.38 8.73
N GLU A 12 -1.83 17.05 8.66
CA GLU A 12 -1.21 16.29 7.56
C GLU A 12 -1.82 16.67 6.20
N ALA A 13 -3.15 16.80 6.13
CA ALA A 13 -3.84 17.21 4.90
C ALA A 13 -3.38 18.61 4.42
N LEU A 14 -3.14 19.55 5.34
CA LEU A 14 -2.67 20.89 4.99
C LEU A 14 -1.19 20.87 4.56
N ASP A 15 -0.36 20.02 5.18
CA ASP A 15 1.05 19.87 4.81
C ASP A 15 1.19 19.21 3.41
N GLU A 16 0.35 18.24 3.07
CA GLU A 16 0.29 17.64 1.74
C GLU A 16 -0.11 18.66 0.66
N LEU A 17 -1.14 19.46 0.92
CA LEU A 17 -1.56 20.55 0.02
C LEU A 17 -0.44 21.57 -0.17
N ASP A 18 0.22 22.00 0.89
CA ASP A 18 1.33 22.95 0.82
C ASP A 18 2.51 22.38 0.00
N ARG A 19 2.85 21.10 0.17
CA ARG A 19 3.88 20.42 -0.63
C ARG A 19 3.48 20.37 -2.12
N ARG A 20 2.22 20.06 -2.41
CA ARG A 20 1.71 20.05 -3.79
C ARG A 20 1.77 21.43 -4.41
N ILE A 21 1.36 22.46 -3.69
CA ILE A 21 1.45 23.86 -4.12
C ILE A 21 2.90 24.27 -4.41
N ILE A 22 3.84 23.89 -3.55
CA ILE A 22 5.27 24.16 -3.76
C ILE A 22 5.78 23.48 -5.04
N GLN A 23 5.41 22.19 -5.23
CA GLN A 23 5.78 21.42 -6.43
C GLN A 23 5.26 22.08 -7.70
N LEU A 24 3.98 22.47 -7.73
CA LEU A 24 3.37 23.14 -8.88
C LEU A 24 3.98 24.55 -9.12
N LYS A 25 4.36 25.27 -8.07
CA LYS A 25 5.08 26.54 -8.21
C LYS A 25 6.46 26.38 -8.87
N ILE A 26 7.17 25.30 -8.53
CA ILE A 26 8.46 24.97 -9.17
C ILE A 26 8.23 24.63 -10.64
N GLU A 27 7.24 23.80 -10.96
CA GLU A 27 6.87 23.42 -12.32
C GLU A 27 6.46 24.67 -13.14
N ARG A 28 5.67 25.56 -12.56
CA ARG A 28 5.29 26.84 -13.19
C ARG A 28 6.50 27.67 -13.60
N GLU A 29 7.48 27.80 -12.71
CA GLU A 29 8.69 28.60 -13.00
C GLU A 29 9.60 27.91 -14.06
N ALA A 30 9.54 26.58 -14.18
CA ALA A 30 10.20 25.84 -15.25
C ALA A 30 9.49 26.09 -16.60
N LEU A 31 8.16 25.92 -16.64
CA LEU A 31 7.35 26.10 -17.85
C LEU A 31 7.35 27.55 -18.40
N LYS A 32 7.50 28.56 -17.54
CA LYS A 32 7.66 29.96 -17.98
C LYS A 32 8.90 30.20 -18.84
N LYS A 33 9.92 29.36 -18.73
CA LYS A 33 11.16 29.47 -19.52
C LYS A 33 11.05 28.78 -20.88
N GLU A 34 10.02 27.97 -21.08
CA GLU A 34 9.77 27.28 -22.33
C GLU A 34 8.90 28.12 -23.25
N THR A 35 9.11 27.98 -24.56
CA THR A 35 8.45 28.85 -25.56
C THR A 35 7.49 28.12 -26.51
N ASP A 36 7.45 26.78 -26.41
CA ASP A 36 6.59 25.95 -27.25
C ASP A 36 5.11 26.03 -26.83
N SER A 37 4.22 25.67 -27.75
CA SER A 37 2.76 25.78 -27.55
C SER A 37 2.24 24.85 -26.48
N ALA A 38 2.82 23.63 -26.38
CA ALA A 38 2.39 22.64 -25.39
C ALA A 38 2.68 23.10 -23.95
N SER A 39 3.87 23.69 -23.73
CA SER A 39 4.26 24.24 -22.42
C SER A 39 3.40 25.45 -22.02
N LYS A 40 2.95 26.27 -23.01
CA LYS A 40 2.03 27.36 -22.71
C LYS A 40 0.64 26.88 -22.30
N ASP A 41 0.10 25.88 -23.01
CA ASP A 41 -1.20 25.27 -22.64
C ASP A 41 -1.14 24.61 -21.27
N ARG A 42 -0.02 23.94 -20.98
CA ARG A 42 0.22 23.34 -19.64
C ARG A 42 0.32 24.42 -18.56
N LEU A 43 1.00 25.54 -18.83
CA LEU A 43 1.13 26.66 -17.89
C LEU A 43 -0.24 27.22 -17.49
N VAL A 44 -1.15 27.44 -18.45
CA VAL A 44 -2.50 27.96 -18.18
C VAL A 44 -3.30 27.00 -17.29
N ARG A 45 -3.25 25.69 -17.57
CA ARG A 45 -3.93 24.68 -16.75
C ARG A 45 -3.35 24.61 -15.33
N LEU A 46 -2.02 24.64 -15.23
CA LEU A 46 -1.31 24.59 -13.96
C LEU A 46 -1.60 25.83 -13.11
N GLU A 47 -1.70 27.02 -13.70
CA GLU A 47 -2.06 28.25 -12.98
C GLU A 47 -3.49 28.18 -12.43
N LYS A 48 -4.43 27.57 -13.16
CA LYS A 48 -5.80 27.34 -12.68
C LYS A 48 -5.83 26.33 -11.53
N GLU A 49 -5.10 25.21 -11.66
CA GLU A 49 -4.98 24.19 -10.60
C GLU A 49 -4.34 24.80 -9.34
N LEU A 50 -3.28 25.57 -9.50
CA LEU A 50 -2.57 26.21 -8.41
C LEU A 50 -3.46 27.22 -7.68
N ALA A 51 -4.25 28.02 -8.39
CA ALA A 51 -5.20 28.95 -7.79
C ALA A 51 -6.26 28.23 -6.95
N GLY A 52 -6.81 27.10 -7.43
CA GLY A 52 -7.76 26.27 -6.69
C GLY A 52 -7.17 25.68 -5.41
N LEU A 53 -5.96 25.12 -5.50
CA LEU A 53 -5.26 24.55 -4.32
C LEU A 53 -4.83 25.64 -3.33
N GLU A 54 -4.45 26.82 -3.77
CA GLU A 54 -4.13 27.95 -2.86
C GLU A 54 -5.39 28.45 -2.14
N GLU A 55 -6.56 28.49 -2.77
CA GLU A 55 -7.82 28.83 -2.14
C GLU A 55 -8.23 27.76 -1.10
N GLU A 56 -8.11 26.48 -1.44
CA GLU A 56 -8.38 25.37 -0.52
C GLU A 56 -7.45 25.40 0.68
N SER A 57 -6.12 25.57 0.47
CA SER A 57 -5.13 25.69 1.53
C SER A 57 -5.40 26.89 2.43
N ALA A 58 -5.81 28.05 1.88
CA ALA A 58 -6.17 29.22 2.65
C ALA A 58 -7.43 28.97 3.51
N GLY A 59 -8.45 28.29 2.97
CA GLY A 59 -9.67 27.92 3.70
C GLY A 59 -9.38 26.96 4.86
N LEU A 60 -8.59 25.92 4.62
CA LEU A 60 -8.18 24.95 5.64
C LEU A 60 -7.29 25.61 6.70
N THR A 61 -6.37 26.50 6.31
CA THR A 61 -5.52 27.26 7.23
C THR A 61 -6.35 28.14 8.15
N ALA A 62 -7.36 28.83 7.61
CA ALA A 62 -8.25 29.68 8.41
C ALA A 62 -9.05 28.86 9.43
N ARG A 63 -9.56 27.70 9.04
CA ARG A 63 -10.26 26.77 9.96
C ARG A 63 -9.33 26.26 11.05
N TRP A 64 -8.16 25.75 10.70
CA TRP A 64 -7.16 25.27 11.65
C TRP A 64 -6.74 26.36 12.65
N GLN A 65 -6.51 27.61 12.19
CA GLN A 65 -6.18 28.73 13.07
C GLN A 65 -7.32 29.08 14.02
N ALA A 66 -8.57 29.01 13.56
CA ALA A 66 -9.74 29.26 14.41
C ALA A 66 -9.91 28.18 15.48
N GLU A 67 -9.72 26.91 15.14
CA GLU A 67 -9.75 25.80 16.11
C GLU A 67 -8.61 25.89 17.11
N LYS A 68 -7.40 26.15 16.65
CA LYS A 68 -6.23 26.37 17.51
C LYS A 68 -6.41 27.54 18.50
N ALA A 69 -7.06 28.60 18.07
CA ALA A 69 -7.36 29.75 18.94
C ALA A 69 -8.36 29.35 20.04
N LYS A 70 -9.44 28.62 19.70
CA LYS A 70 -10.42 28.12 20.68
C LYS A 70 -9.77 27.22 21.73
N LEU A 71 -8.91 26.29 21.30
CA LEU A 71 -8.16 25.38 22.18
C LEU A 71 -7.21 26.16 23.10
N GLY A 72 -6.51 27.18 22.58
CA GLY A 72 -5.64 28.05 23.36
C GLY A 72 -6.38 28.84 24.43
N ASP A 73 -7.61 29.28 24.16
CA ASP A 73 -8.42 30.00 25.12
C ASP A 73 -8.98 29.08 26.21
N ALA A 74 -9.42 27.86 25.86
CA ALA A 74 -9.82 26.84 26.85
C ALA A 74 -8.65 26.46 27.78
N GLN A 75 -7.45 26.29 27.23
CA GLN A 75 -6.25 25.97 28.01
C GLN A 75 -5.90 27.13 29.00
N LYS A 76 -5.97 28.36 28.55
CA LYS A 76 -5.75 29.53 29.43
C LYS A 76 -6.77 29.58 30.58
N LEU A 77 -8.04 29.29 30.30
CA LEU A 77 -9.07 29.23 31.34
C LEU A 77 -8.80 28.10 32.34
N LYS A 78 -8.32 26.92 31.90
CA LYS A 78 -7.89 25.83 32.81
C LYS A 78 -6.71 26.27 33.70
N GLU A 79 -5.69 26.89 33.11
CA GLU A 79 -4.55 27.41 33.88
C GLU A 79 -4.96 28.45 34.91
N GLN A 80 -5.89 29.38 34.55
CA GLN A 80 -6.43 30.36 35.46
C GLN A 80 -7.25 29.74 36.60
N LEU A 81 -8.03 28.68 36.28
CA LEU A 81 -8.79 27.95 37.28
C LEU A 81 -7.89 27.22 38.27
N ASP A 82 -6.85 26.57 37.79
CA ASP A 82 -5.88 25.89 38.64
C ASP A 82 -5.11 26.87 39.54
N GLN A 83 -4.73 28.02 39.00
CA GLN A 83 -4.12 29.09 39.77
C GLN A 83 -5.08 29.65 40.84
N ALA A 84 -6.32 29.89 40.48
CA ALA A 84 -7.33 30.35 41.41
C ALA A 84 -7.60 29.36 42.57
N ARG A 85 -7.61 28.06 42.27
CA ARG A 85 -7.73 26.98 43.27
C ARG A 85 -6.51 26.92 44.20
N PHE A 86 -5.31 27.06 43.65
CA PHE A 86 -4.08 27.13 44.44
C PHE A 86 -4.08 28.37 45.35
N ASP A 87 -4.48 29.54 44.84
CA ASP A 87 -4.58 30.76 45.60
C ASP A 87 -5.64 30.66 46.72
N LEU A 88 -6.76 30.00 46.46
CA LEU A 88 -7.79 29.70 47.46
C LEU A 88 -7.22 28.84 48.60
N GLU A 89 -6.49 27.78 48.28
CA GLU A 89 -5.86 26.94 49.29
C GLU A 89 -4.84 27.68 50.14
N THR A 90 -4.07 28.55 49.50
CA THR A 90 -3.10 29.40 50.16
C THR A 90 -3.76 30.45 51.09
N ALA A 91 -4.86 31.10 50.63
CA ALA A 91 -5.63 32.04 51.43
C ALA A 91 -6.30 31.36 52.63
N GLN A 92 -6.82 30.16 52.48
CA GLN A 92 -7.37 29.33 53.59
C GLN A 92 -6.29 29.00 54.64
N ARG A 93 -5.09 28.61 54.21
CA ARG A 93 -3.98 28.28 55.11
C ARG A 93 -3.43 29.51 55.85
N SER A 94 -3.45 30.69 55.20
CA SER A 94 -3.02 31.94 55.80
C SER A 94 -4.08 32.62 56.68
N GLY A 95 -5.33 32.10 56.69
CA GLY A 95 -6.44 32.66 57.48
C GLY A 95 -7.09 33.90 56.88
N ASP A 96 -6.79 34.22 55.60
CA ASP A 96 -7.42 35.33 54.85
C ASP A 96 -8.79 34.88 54.31
N LEU A 97 -9.80 34.92 55.20
CA LEU A 97 -11.16 34.49 54.90
C LEU A 97 -11.88 35.38 53.88
N ALA A 98 -11.46 36.67 53.79
CA ALA A 98 -12.07 37.59 52.82
C ALA A 98 -11.66 37.20 51.38
N LYS A 99 -10.37 37.02 51.15
CA LYS A 99 -9.84 36.58 49.86
C LYS A 99 -10.27 35.14 49.48
N ALA A 100 -10.34 34.27 50.48
CA ALA A 100 -10.85 32.91 50.28
C ALA A 100 -12.32 32.89 49.83
N GLY A 101 -13.15 33.78 50.42
CA GLY A 101 -14.57 33.95 50.04
C GLY A 101 -14.73 34.51 48.62
N GLU A 102 -13.95 35.51 48.23
CA GLU A 102 -13.96 36.08 46.90
C GLU A 102 -13.59 35.03 45.82
N LEU A 103 -12.52 34.27 46.08
CA LEU A 103 -12.10 33.19 45.15
C LEU A 103 -13.12 32.07 45.07
N ALA A 104 -13.65 31.60 46.21
CA ALA A 104 -14.54 30.43 46.25
C ALA A 104 -15.94 30.71 45.67
N TYR A 105 -16.49 31.92 45.89
CA TYR A 105 -17.86 32.24 45.50
C TYR A 105 -17.98 33.21 44.32
N GLY A 106 -16.86 33.83 43.89
CA GLY A 106 -16.82 34.73 42.74
C GLY A 106 -16.00 34.17 41.60
N VAL A 107 -14.67 34.16 41.74
CA VAL A 107 -13.74 33.89 40.64
C VAL A 107 -13.81 32.45 40.11
N ILE A 108 -13.79 31.44 40.97
CA ILE A 108 -13.78 30.02 40.56
C ILE A 108 -15.07 29.64 39.84
N PRO A 109 -16.30 29.95 40.35
CA PRO A 109 -17.52 29.64 39.63
C PRO A 109 -17.65 30.35 38.26
N ASP A 110 -17.14 31.58 38.14
CA ASP A 110 -17.15 32.30 36.87
C ASP A 110 -16.17 31.67 35.86
N LEU A 111 -14.98 31.23 36.29
CA LEU A 111 -14.03 30.54 35.45
C LEU A 111 -14.55 29.14 35.03
N GLU A 112 -15.19 28.40 35.96
CA GLU A 112 -15.83 27.09 35.65
C GLU A 112 -16.97 27.22 34.64
N LYS A 113 -17.80 28.27 34.76
CA LYS A 113 -18.86 28.55 33.80
C LYS A 113 -18.31 28.93 32.43
N ASN A 114 -17.27 29.77 32.39
CA ASN A 114 -16.62 30.15 31.13
C ASN A 114 -15.91 28.95 30.47
N LEU A 115 -15.29 28.08 31.25
CA LEU A 115 -14.69 26.85 30.76
C LEU A 115 -15.73 25.90 30.18
N ALA A 116 -16.84 25.65 30.90
CA ALA A 116 -17.93 24.82 30.43
C ALA A 116 -18.56 25.36 29.12
N ALA A 117 -18.69 26.68 29.00
CA ALA A 117 -19.17 27.31 27.78
C ALA A 117 -18.19 27.16 26.60
N ALA A 118 -16.87 27.23 26.88
CA ALA A 118 -15.83 27.03 25.89
C ALA A 118 -15.75 25.56 25.43
N GLU A 119 -15.93 24.59 26.35
CA GLU A 119 -15.96 23.15 26.05
C GLU A 119 -17.23 22.77 25.24
N GLN A 120 -18.40 23.30 25.57
CA GLN A 120 -19.62 23.09 24.79
C GLN A 120 -19.54 23.70 23.38
N ALA A 121 -18.92 24.83 23.21
CA ALA A 121 -18.69 25.44 21.91
C ALA A 121 -17.66 24.65 21.05
N GLY A 122 -16.86 23.77 21.66
CA GLY A 122 -15.99 22.80 20.99
C GLY A 122 -16.73 21.53 20.55
N GLU A 123 -17.70 21.04 21.34
CA GLU A 123 -18.48 19.81 21.03
C GLU A 123 -19.54 20.01 19.92
N ASP A 124 -20.07 21.24 19.74
CA ASP A 124 -21.03 21.56 18.68
C ASP A 124 -20.41 21.69 17.27
N GLY A 125 -19.07 21.66 17.15
CA GLY A 125 -18.34 21.57 15.88
C GLY A 125 -18.32 20.12 15.37
N GLY A 126 -19.38 19.69 14.67
CA GLY A 126 -19.58 18.32 14.21
C GLY A 126 -18.42 17.72 13.39
N ALA A 127 -18.46 16.42 13.21
CA ALA A 127 -17.55 15.51 12.51
C ALA A 127 -16.64 16.17 11.45
N GLY A 128 -15.47 16.67 11.86
CA GLY A 128 -14.53 17.38 10.98
C GLY A 128 -13.47 18.17 11.71
N ASP A 129 -13.28 17.98 13.02
CA ASP A 129 -12.25 18.67 13.78
C ASP A 129 -10.86 18.30 13.28
N MET A 130 -10.11 19.32 12.82
CA MET A 130 -8.73 19.16 12.33
C MET A 130 -7.72 18.96 13.47
N VAL A 131 -8.14 19.18 14.74
CA VAL A 131 -7.29 19.06 15.94
C VAL A 131 -8.02 18.24 16.99
N GLU A 132 -7.51 17.04 17.27
CA GLU A 132 -8.05 16.17 18.31
C GLU A 132 -7.42 16.46 19.67
N GLU A 133 -8.26 16.70 20.69
CA GLU A 133 -7.82 17.00 22.07
C GLU A 133 -7.48 15.76 22.90
N ALA A 134 -8.12 14.65 22.63
CA ALA A 134 -8.02 13.45 23.45
C ALA A 134 -7.14 12.37 22.83
N VAL A 135 -6.37 11.66 23.65
CA VAL A 135 -5.66 10.44 23.24
C VAL A 135 -6.68 9.33 23.11
N THR A 136 -7.02 8.95 21.88
CA THR A 136 -7.89 7.82 21.62
C THR A 136 -7.08 6.51 21.56
N PRO A 137 -7.73 5.34 21.75
CA PRO A 137 -7.09 4.04 21.50
C PRO A 137 -6.48 3.94 20.10
N ASP A 138 -7.10 4.56 19.10
CA ASP A 138 -6.64 4.57 17.72
C ASP A 138 -5.31 5.31 17.56
N HIS A 139 -5.11 6.42 18.26
CA HIS A 139 -3.82 7.11 18.29
C HIS A 139 -2.69 6.27 18.87
N ILE A 140 -3.00 5.50 19.91
CA ILE A 140 -2.02 4.58 20.52
C ILE A 140 -1.72 3.45 19.54
N ALA A 141 -2.77 2.91 18.91
CA ALA A 141 -2.66 1.87 17.88
C ALA A 141 -1.79 2.32 16.71
N HIS A 142 -2.02 3.51 16.18
CA HIS A 142 -1.20 4.15 15.13
C HIS A 142 0.28 4.27 15.50
N ILE A 143 0.58 4.72 16.70
CA ILE A 143 1.96 4.88 17.17
C ILE A 143 2.63 3.50 17.32
N VAL A 144 1.93 2.53 17.89
CA VAL A 144 2.42 1.15 18.06
C VAL A 144 2.65 0.52 16.69
N SER A 145 1.70 0.63 15.76
CA SER A 145 1.80 0.18 14.37
C SER A 145 3.05 0.72 13.68
N ARG A 146 3.29 2.02 13.81
CA ARG A 146 4.45 2.68 13.19
C ARG A 146 5.80 2.27 13.79
N TRP A 147 5.84 1.93 15.07
CA TRP A 147 7.07 1.49 15.74
C TRP A 147 7.37 0.01 15.54
N THR A 148 6.35 -0.81 15.48
CA THR A 148 6.47 -2.27 15.41
C THR A 148 6.32 -2.80 13.99
N GLY A 149 5.76 -1.99 13.05
CA GLY A 149 5.35 -2.43 11.73
C GLY A 149 4.10 -3.33 11.76
N VAL A 150 3.39 -3.39 12.91
CA VAL A 150 2.14 -4.14 13.07
C VAL A 150 0.98 -3.25 12.66
N PRO A 151 0.10 -3.65 11.73
CA PRO A 151 -1.11 -2.89 11.39
C PRO A 151 -2.17 -3.03 12.50
N VAL A 152 -1.95 -2.34 13.63
CA VAL A 152 -2.87 -2.39 14.80
C VAL A 152 -4.15 -1.62 14.54
N ASP A 153 -4.07 -0.58 13.69
CA ASP A 153 -5.20 0.31 13.33
C ASP A 153 -6.33 -0.43 12.63
N LYS A 154 -6.00 -1.52 11.92
CA LYS A 154 -6.97 -2.31 11.14
C LYS A 154 -7.47 -3.57 11.84
N MET A 155 -7.01 -3.86 13.06
CA MET A 155 -7.49 -5.00 13.85
C MET A 155 -8.86 -4.79 14.48
N LEU A 156 -9.44 -3.59 14.37
CA LEU A 156 -10.78 -3.29 14.88
C LEU A 156 -11.82 -3.71 13.82
N GLU A 157 -12.78 -4.49 14.22
CA GLU A 157 -14.02 -4.97 13.57
C GLU A 157 -13.97 -5.42 12.08
N GLY A 158 -13.17 -4.79 11.21
CA GLY A 158 -13.09 -5.12 9.78
C GLY A 158 -12.15 -6.28 9.42
N GLU A 159 -11.24 -6.71 10.31
CA GLU A 159 -10.23 -7.72 9.97
C GLU A 159 -10.84 -9.11 9.77
N ARG A 160 -11.86 -9.47 10.56
CA ARG A 160 -12.56 -10.76 10.38
C ARG A 160 -13.22 -10.86 9.03
N ASP A 161 -13.91 -9.80 8.62
CA ASP A 161 -14.60 -9.76 7.32
C ASP A 161 -13.59 -9.70 6.17
N LYS A 162 -12.47 -9.00 6.35
CA LYS A 162 -11.36 -8.98 5.42
C LYS A 162 -10.79 -10.40 5.22
N LEU A 163 -10.50 -11.12 6.29
CA LEU A 163 -9.99 -12.51 6.22
C LEU A 163 -10.99 -13.49 5.59
N LEU A 164 -12.30 -13.28 5.78
CA LEU A 164 -13.34 -14.10 5.15
C LEU A 164 -13.42 -13.88 3.63
N ARG A 165 -13.07 -12.68 3.13
CA ARG A 165 -13.04 -12.34 1.69
C ARG A 165 -11.65 -12.46 1.07
N MET A 166 -10.69 -13.09 1.78
CA MET A 166 -9.30 -13.16 1.36
C MET A 166 -9.14 -13.80 -0.03
N GLU A 167 -9.90 -14.86 -0.34
CA GLU A 167 -9.84 -15.51 -1.64
C GLU A 167 -10.25 -14.56 -2.78
N ASP A 168 -11.34 -13.80 -2.58
CA ASP A 168 -11.85 -12.86 -3.58
C ASP A 168 -10.84 -11.72 -3.84
N GLU A 169 -10.23 -11.20 -2.79
CA GLU A 169 -9.22 -10.14 -2.91
C GLU A 169 -7.94 -10.63 -3.59
N LEU A 170 -7.46 -11.82 -3.24
CA LEU A 170 -6.28 -12.40 -3.87
C LEU A 170 -6.56 -12.79 -5.34
N ALA A 171 -7.78 -13.26 -5.65
CA ALA A 171 -8.18 -13.61 -7.01
C ALA A 171 -8.21 -12.40 -7.96
N LYS A 172 -8.39 -11.17 -7.47
CA LYS A 172 -8.28 -9.96 -8.27
C LYS A 172 -6.88 -9.74 -8.84
N ARG A 173 -5.85 -10.22 -8.17
CA ARG A 173 -4.43 -10.07 -8.57
C ARG A 173 -3.83 -11.34 -9.17
N VAL A 174 -4.31 -12.52 -8.76
CA VAL A 174 -3.74 -13.81 -9.13
C VAL A 174 -4.76 -14.63 -9.91
N VAL A 175 -4.58 -14.66 -11.21
CA VAL A 175 -5.51 -15.32 -12.14
C VAL A 175 -5.14 -16.81 -12.31
N GLY A 176 -6.15 -17.68 -12.29
CA GLY A 176 -5.99 -19.09 -12.65
C GLY A 176 -5.35 -20.00 -11.61
N GLN A 177 -5.19 -19.52 -10.36
CA GLN A 177 -4.55 -20.28 -9.28
C GLN A 177 -5.50 -20.44 -8.08
N GLY A 178 -6.76 -20.80 -8.32
CA GLY A 178 -7.80 -20.88 -7.29
C GLY A 178 -7.44 -21.81 -6.13
N GLU A 179 -6.87 -22.98 -6.40
CA GLU A 179 -6.43 -23.92 -5.36
C GLU A 179 -5.32 -23.33 -4.48
N ALA A 180 -4.33 -22.67 -5.10
CA ALA A 180 -3.25 -22.03 -4.36
C ALA A 180 -3.77 -20.90 -3.45
N VAL A 181 -4.68 -20.08 -3.97
CA VAL A 181 -5.33 -19.00 -3.22
C VAL A 181 -6.13 -19.58 -2.04
N GLN A 182 -6.92 -20.62 -2.26
CA GLN A 182 -7.73 -21.25 -1.22
C GLN A 182 -6.88 -21.90 -0.13
N ALA A 183 -5.82 -22.64 -0.50
CA ALA A 183 -4.93 -23.31 0.43
C ALA A 183 -4.24 -22.32 1.35
N VAL A 184 -3.66 -21.25 0.78
CA VAL A 184 -3.01 -20.19 1.56
C VAL A 184 -4.01 -19.46 2.45
N SER A 185 -5.17 -19.10 1.93
CA SER A 185 -6.21 -18.39 2.70
C SER A 185 -6.69 -19.20 3.89
N THR A 186 -6.88 -20.51 3.70
CA THR A 186 -7.29 -21.43 4.77
C THR A 186 -6.22 -21.52 5.87
N ALA A 187 -4.95 -21.64 5.50
CA ALA A 187 -3.85 -21.71 6.46
C ALA A 187 -3.67 -20.40 7.25
N VAL A 188 -3.75 -19.25 6.54
CA VAL A 188 -3.68 -17.93 7.20
C VAL A 188 -4.85 -17.73 8.16
N ARG A 189 -6.08 -18.10 7.78
CA ARG A 189 -7.25 -18.03 8.67
C ARG A 189 -7.07 -18.92 9.90
N ARG A 190 -6.54 -20.13 9.74
CA ARG A 190 -6.24 -21.06 10.86
C ARG A 190 -5.26 -20.43 11.85
N ALA A 191 -4.17 -19.83 11.34
CA ALA A 191 -3.18 -19.16 12.17
C ALA A 191 -3.77 -17.94 12.92
N ARG A 192 -4.53 -17.10 12.21
CA ARG A 192 -5.17 -15.91 12.79
C ARG A 192 -6.29 -16.25 13.78
N ALA A 193 -6.92 -17.39 13.63
CA ALA A 193 -7.89 -17.91 14.61
C ALA A 193 -7.24 -18.52 15.87
N GLY A 194 -5.90 -18.54 15.96
CA GLY A 194 -5.17 -19.13 17.10
C GLY A 194 -5.21 -20.66 17.16
N LEU A 195 -5.51 -21.32 16.04
CA LEU A 195 -5.61 -22.78 15.93
C LEU A 195 -4.30 -23.44 15.44
N GLN A 196 -3.21 -22.71 15.46
CA GLN A 196 -1.86 -23.15 15.08
C GLN A 196 -0.90 -23.04 16.27
N ASP A 197 0.23 -23.78 16.23
CA ASP A 197 1.26 -23.68 17.25
C ASP A 197 1.82 -22.23 17.32
N PRO A 198 1.73 -21.57 18.49
CA PRO A 198 2.16 -20.18 18.64
C PRO A 198 3.68 -19.96 18.48
N ASN A 199 4.46 -21.05 18.47
CA ASN A 199 5.91 -20.98 18.29
C ASN A 199 6.34 -21.06 16.82
N ARG A 200 5.42 -21.28 15.87
CA ARG A 200 5.71 -21.38 14.44
C ARG A 200 5.39 -20.08 13.70
N PRO A 201 5.95 -19.84 12.51
CA PRO A 201 5.51 -18.76 11.61
C PRO A 201 4.01 -18.80 11.34
N ILE A 202 3.40 -17.67 10.88
CA ILE A 202 1.98 -17.62 10.49
C ILE A 202 1.62 -18.71 9.48
N GLY A 203 2.55 -19.06 8.61
CA GLY A 203 2.43 -20.16 7.67
C GLY A 203 3.74 -20.38 6.94
N SER A 204 3.91 -21.60 6.45
CA SER A 204 5.05 -22.02 5.65
C SER A 204 4.59 -22.77 4.42
N PHE A 205 4.86 -22.23 3.23
CA PHE A 205 4.36 -22.74 1.96
C PHE A 205 5.49 -23.04 0.99
N MET A 206 5.34 -24.11 0.26
CA MET A 206 6.19 -24.42 -0.89
C MET A 206 5.38 -24.33 -2.18
N PHE A 207 5.68 -23.34 -3.02
CA PHE A 207 5.03 -23.11 -4.30
C PHE A 207 5.80 -23.82 -5.41
N LEU A 208 5.22 -24.86 -5.98
CA LEU A 208 5.80 -25.64 -7.07
C LEU A 208 5.14 -25.27 -8.40
N GLY A 209 5.91 -25.28 -9.46
CA GLY A 209 5.37 -25.09 -10.81
C GLY A 209 6.30 -24.33 -11.75
N PRO A 210 5.95 -24.21 -13.04
CA PRO A 210 6.78 -23.55 -14.03
C PRO A 210 6.97 -22.05 -13.75
N THR A 211 7.89 -21.45 -14.46
CA THR A 211 8.14 -20.01 -14.35
C THR A 211 6.98 -19.20 -14.95
N GLY A 212 6.67 -18.03 -14.36
CA GLY A 212 5.69 -17.09 -14.94
C GLY A 212 4.23 -17.42 -14.72
N VAL A 213 3.89 -18.36 -13.81
CA VAL A 213 2.51 -18.75 -13.48
C VAL A 213 1.89 -17.97 -12.32
N GLY A 214 2.64 -17.05 -11.70
CA GLY A 214 2.11 -16.17 -10.65
C GLY A 214 2.60 -16.47 -9.23
N LYS A 215 3.57 -17.35 -8.99
CA LYS A 215 4.11 -17.66 -7.64
C LYS A 215 4.55 -16.39 -6.87
N THR A 216 5.39 -15.58 -7.49
CA THR A 216 5.86 -14.32 -6.89
C THR A 216 4.75 -13.28 -6.79
N GLU A 217 3.79 -13.26 -7.70
CA GLU A 217 2.65 -12.32 -7.64
C GLU A 217 1.72 -12.67 -6.48
N LEU A 218 1.43 -13.95 -6.22
CA LEU A 218 0.69 -14.35 -5.03
C LEU A 218 1.42 -13.94 -3.75
N THR A 219 2.75 -14.07 -3.71
CA THR A 219 3.56 -13.62 -2.57
C THR A 219 3.40 -12.13 -2.30
N LYS A 220 3.42 -11.29 -3.35
CA LYS A 220 3.20 -9.85 -3.25
C LYS A 220 1.77 -9.50 -2.84
N ALA A 221 0.78 -10.20 -3.41
CA ALA A 221 -0.62 -10.02 -3.05
C ALA A 221 -0.86 -10.37 -1.57
N LEU A 222 -0.17 -11.38 -1.04
CA LEU A 222 -0.22 -11.73 0.37
C LEU A 222 0.43 -10.68 1.28
N ALA A 223 1.56 -10.12 0.88
CA ALA A 223 2.20 -9.04 1.62
C ALA A 223 1.30 -7.81 1.71
N ASP A 224 0.71 -7.41 0.59
CA ASP A 224 -0.24 -6.31 0.51
C ASP A 224 -1.50 -6.58 1.35
N PHE A 225 -2.08 -7.77 1.21
CA PHE A 225 -3.30 -8.15 1.93
C PHE A 225 -3.10 -8.22 3.45
N LEU A 226 -2.00 -8.85 3.92
CA LEU A 226 -1.76 -9.09 5.34
C LEU A 226 -1.15 -7.91 6.08
N PHE A 227 -0.34 -7.12 5.39
CA PHE A 227 0.47 -6.07 5.99
C PHE A 227 0.22 -4.70 5.37
N ASP A 228 -0.77 -4.59 4.45
CA ASP A 228 -1.17 -3.38 3.73
C ASP A 228 -0.01 -2.65 3.03
N ASP A 229 1.01 -3.44 2.64
CA ASP A 229 2.20 -2.94 1.98
C ASP A 229 2.83 -4.04 1.12
N GLU A 230 2.80 -3.89 -0.19
CA GLU A 230 3.43 -4.82 -1.14
C GLU A 230 4.95 -4.96 -0.88
N THR A 231 5.58 -3.94 -0.29
CA THR A 231 7.01 -3.94 0.06
C THR A 231 7.30 -4.64 1.39
N ALA A 232 6.27 -5.07 2.14
CA ALA A 232 6.43 -5.86 3.35
C ALA A 232 6.88 -7.30 3.03
N MET A 233 7.93 -7.42 2.21
CA MET A 233 8.46 -8.68 1.73
C MET A 233 9.98 -8.63 1.63
N VAL A 234 10.63 -9.64 2.18
CA VAL A 234 12.05 -9.92 1.93
C VAL A 234 12.15 -11.05 0.93
N ARG A 235 12.83 -10.83 -0.17
CA ARG A 235 13.13 -11.85 -1.19
C ARG A 235 14.59 -12.22 -1.14
N LEU A 236 14.85 -13.50 -1.01
CA LEU A 236 16.17 -14.11 -1.06
C LEU A 236 16.22 -15.10 -2.23
N ASP A 237 17.03 -14.80 -3.23
CA ASP A 237 17.26 -15.70 -4.37
C ASP A 237 18.30 -16.75 -3.96
N MET A 238 17.88 -18.00 -3.93
CA MET A 238 18.75 -19.09 -3.47
C MET A 238 19.85 -19.44 -4.43
N SER A 239 19.83 -18.93 -5.66
CA SER A 239 20.99 -19.01 -6.56
C SER A 239 22.23 -18.24 -6.05
N GLU A 240 22.02 -17.25 -5.17
CA GLU A 240 23.11 -16.53 -4.49
C GLU A 240 23.64 -17.27 -3.24
N PHE A 241 22.96 -18.32 -2.81
CA PHE A 241 23.23 -19.10 -1.58
C PHE A 241 23.59 -20.56 -1.87
N MET A 242 24.22 -20.81 -3.01
CA MET A 242 24.65 -22.15 -3.42
C MET A 242 25.91 -22.62 -2.68
N GLU A 243 26.68 -21.72 -2.11
CA GLU A 243 27.95 -22.03 -1.46
C GLU A 243 27.84 -21.90 0.07
N LYS A 244 28.62 -22.74 0.79
CA LYS A 244 28.58 -22.77 2.26
C LYS A 244 28.81 -21.42 2.93
N HIS A 245 29.74 -20.62 2.42
CA HIS A 245 30.03 -19.30 2.99
C HIS A 245 28.93 -18.26 2.71
N SER A 246 28.08 -18.48 1.72
CA SER A 246 26.95 -17.60 1.45
C SER A 246 25.90 -17.66 2.56
N VAL A 247 25.78 -18.80 3.28
CA VAL A 247 24.87 -18.93 4.42
C VAL A 247 25.20 -17.92 5.53
N ALA A 248 26.48 -17.61 5.75
CA ALA A 248 26.89 -16.59 6.70
C ALA A 248 26.38 -15.18 6.32
N ARG A 249 26.20 -14.86 5.03
CA ARG A 249 25.58 -13.61 4.59
C ARG A 249 24.09 -13.57 4.93
N MET A 250 23.43 -14.72 4.97
CA MET A 250 22.00 -14.79 5.29
C MET A 250 21.72 -14.56 6.78
N ILE A 251 22.51 -15.19 7.68
CA ILE A 251 22.29 -15.16 9.14
C ILE A 251 23.27 -14.26 9.90
N GLY A 252 24.31 -13.77 9.26
CA GLY A 252 25.41 -13.01 9.85
C GLY A 252 26.65 -13.85 10.06
N ALA A 253 27.84 -13.25 9.83
CA ALA A 253 29.12 -13.91 10.05
C ALA A 253 29.42 -14.00 11.56
N PRO A 254 30.07 -15.09 12.04
CA PRO A 254 30.53 -15.19 13.41
C PRO A 254 31.67 -14.21 13.69
N PRO A 255 31.97 -13.91 14.97
CA PRO A 255 33.06 -13.02 15.36
C PRO A 255 34.41 -13.42 14.73
N GLY A 256 35.11 -12.45 14.19
CA GLY A 256 36.43 -12.65 13.55
C GLY A 256 36.38 -12.96 12.06
N TYR A 257 35.22 -13.06 11.42
CA TYR A 257 35.09 -13.23 9.98
C TYR A 257 34.72 -11.91 9.27
N VAL A 258 35.08 -11.80 7.99
CA VAL A 258 34.74 -10.66 7.14
C VAL A 258 33.19 -10.58 7.01
N GLY A 259 32.62 -9.37 7.20
CA GLY A 259 31.19 -9.15 7.16
C GLY A 259 30.49 -9.28 8.54
N TYR A 260 31.23 -9.44 9.63
CA TYR A 260 30.65 -9.51 10.98
C TYR A 260 29.81 -8.26 11.33
N GLU A 261 30.29 -7.07 10.98
CA GLU A 261 29.59 -5.80 11.30
C GLU A 261 28.30 -5.56 10.48
N GLU A 262 28.17 -6.19 9.31
CA GLU A 262 27.04 -5.96 8.39
C GLU A 262 25.76 -6.66 8.84
N GLY A 263 25.86 -7.69 9.70
CA GLY A 263 24.72 -8.53 10.09
C GLY A 263 24.23 -9.45 8.96
N GLY A 264 23.26 -10.31 9.24
CA GLY A 264 22.70 -11.21 8.23
C GLY A 264 21.52 -10.56 7.47
N MET A 265 21.48 -10.74 6.15
CA MET A 265 20.42 -10.18 5.30
C MET A 265 19.00 -10.57 5.79
N LEU A 266 18.80 -11.86 6.09
CA LEU A 266 17.51 -12.38 6.57
C LEU A 266 17.24 -11.91 8.00
N THR A 267 18.21 -12.08 8.90
CA THR A 267 18.03 -11.79 10.33
C THR A 267 17.82 -10.30 10.59
N GLU A 268 18.58 -9.43 9.92
CA GLU A 268 18.40 -7.98 10.04
C GLU A 268 17.07 -7.49 9.42
N ALA A 269 16.66 -8.05 8.28
CA ALA A 269 15.40 -7.68 7.65
C ALA A 269 14.20 -8.03 8.56
N VAL A 270 14.17 -9.25 9.13
CA VAL A 270 13.09 -9.68 10.03
C VAL A 270 13.15 -8.94 11.37
N ARG A 271 14.34 -8.66 11.90
CA ARG A 271 14.50 -7.87 13.12
C ARG A 271 13.97 -6.45 12.97
N ARG A 272 14.20 -5.82 11.81
CA ARG A 272 13.71 -4.45 11.53
C ARG A 272 12.22 -4.42 11.27
N ARG A 273 11.69 -5.45 10.60
CA ARG A 273 10.28 -5.57 10.25
C ARG A 273 9.79 -6.98 10.57
N PRO A 274 9.28 -7.24 11.79
CA PRO A 274 8.86 -8.58 12.21
C PRO A 274 7.63 -9.11 11.45
N TYR A 275 6.79 -8.22 10.93
CA TYR A 275 5.57 -8.52 10.20
C TYR A 275 5.82 -8.36 8.70
N GLN A 276 6.15 -9.45 8.04
CA GLN A 276 6.44 -9.46 6.61
C GLN A 276 6.36 -10.87 6.02
N VAL A 277 6.37 -10.94 4.69
CA VAL A 277 6.56 -12.18 3.95
C VAL A 277 8.05 -12.40 3.70
N VAL A 278 8.52 -13.60 3.98
CA VAL A 278 9.88 -14.03 3.65
C VAL A 278 9.79 -15.00 2.47
N LEU A 279 10.30 -14.59 1.33
CA LEU A 279 10.31 -15.35 0.09
C LEU A 279 11.70 -15.93 -0.18
N PHE A 280 11.82 -17.24 -0.17
CA PHE A 280 12.98 -17.98 -0.65
C PHE A 280 12.71 -18.43 -2.08
N ASP A 281 13.31 -17.76 -3.06
CA ASP A 281 13.09 -18.04 -4.47
C ASP A 281 14.09 -19.09 -4.98
N GLU A 282 13.63 -20.05 -5.76
CA GLU A 282 14.41 -21.17 -6.32
C GLU A 282 15.13 -22.00 -5.23
N ILE A 283 14.34 -22.44 -4.22
CA ILE A 283 14.85 -23.12 -3.02
C ILE A 283 15.67 -24.38 -3.33
N GLU A 284 15.44 -25.05 -4.46
CA GLU A 284 16.18 -26.22 -4.92
C GLU A 284 17.67 -25.92 -5.20
N LYS A 285 18.04 -24.67 -5.38
CA LYS A 285 19.43 -24.24 -5.63
C LYS A 285 20.23 -23.98 -4.35
N ALA A 286 19.55 -23.93 -3.21
CA ALA A 286 20.17 -23.58 -1.94
C ALA A 286 21.20 -24.62 -1.48
N HIS A 287 22.28 -24.15 -0.86
CA HIS A 287 23.22 -25.03 -0.16
C HIS A 287 22.52 -25.83 0.96
N PRO A 288 22.90 -27.09 1.24
CA PRO A 288 22.29 -27.91 2.30
C PRO A 288 22.22 -27.24 3.68
N ASP A 289 23.17 -26.37 4.03
CA ASP A 289 23.17 -25.65 5.31
C ASP A 289 22.04 -24.61 5.40
N VAL A 290 21.50 -24.10 4.30
CA VAL A 290 20.30 -23.23 4.28
C VAL A 290 19.09 -23.97 4.84
N PHE A 291 18.93 -25.25 4.51
CA PHE A 291 17.82 -26.08 5.04
C PHE A 291 17.93 -26.25 6.56
N ASN A 292 19.12 -26.34 7.12
CA ASN A 292 19.32 -26.40 8.56
C ASN A 292 18.85 -25.11 9.26
N VAL A 293 19.08 -23.95 8.62
CA VAL A 293 18.57 -22.65 9.10
C VAL A 293 17.06 -22.59 8.99
N LEU A 294 16.50 -23.04 7.85
CA LEU A 294 15.05 -23.07 7.64
C LEU A 294 14.34 -24.01 8.63
N LEU A 295 14.91 -25.17 8.93
CA LEU A 295 14.35 -26.08 9.93
C LEU A 295 14.18 -25.38 11.29
N GLN A 296 15.18 -24.61 11.74
CA GLN A 296 15.08 -23.86 12.98
C GLN A 296 13.96 -22.81 12.94
N VAL A 297 13.84 -22.09 11.82
CA VAL A 297 12.75 -21.09 11.62
C VAL A 297 11.37 -21.77 11.63
N LEU A 298 11.23 -22.90 10.93
CA LEU A 298 9.95 -23.59 10.76
C LEU A 298 9.50 -24.32 12.03
N ASP A 299 10.43 -24.79 12.86
CA ASP A 299 10.10 -25.49 14.11
C ASP A 299 9.91 -24.55 15.28
N ASP A 300 10.90 -23.67 15.52
CA ASP A 300 10.98 -22.86 16.72
C ASP A 300 10.45 -21.43 16.50
N GLY A 301 10.19 -21.03 15.24
CA GLY A 301 9.83 -19.65 14.86
C GLY A 301 10.88 -18.62 15.27
N ARG A 302 12.12 -19.05 15.47
CA ARG A 302 13.23 -18.21 15.91
C ARG A 302 14.52 -18.60 15.21
N LEU A 303 15.41 -17.63 15.06
CA LEU A 303 16.73 -17.87 14.48
C LEU A 303 17.76 -17.06 15.25
N THR A 304 18.86 -17.69 15.66
CA THR A 304 19.97 -16.99 16.29
C THR A 304 20.96 -16.49 15.22
N ASP A 305 21.22 -15.18 15.22
CA ASP A 305 22.14 -14.56 14.27
C ASP A 305 23.62 -14.83 14.64
N GLY A 306 24.53 -14.45 13.74
CA GLY A 306 25.97 -14.56 13.95
C GLY A 306 26.52 -13.76 15.15
N HIS A 307 25.73 -12.84 15.70
CA HIS A 307 26.04 -12.05 16.90
C HIS A 307 25.48 -12.68 18.20
N GLY A 308 24.82 -13.83 18.11
CA GLY A 308 24.15 -14.49 19.25
C GLY A 308 22.80 -13.88 19.64
N ARG A 309 22.21 -13.00 18.82
CA ARG A 309 20.90 -12.42 19.06
C ARG A 309 19.82 -13.31 18.45
N THR A 310 18.75 -13.56 19.18
CA THR A 310 17.59 -14.32 18.70
C THR A 310 16.62 -13.40 17.96
N VAL A 311 16.31 -13.75 16.72
CA VAL A 311 15.33 -13.06 15.85
C VAL A 311 14.04 -13.87 15.81
N ASP A 312 12.90 -13.22 15.96
CA ASP A 312 11.57 -13.83 16.04
C ASP A 312 10.90 -13.84 14.65
N PHE A 313 10.53 -15.03 14.18
CA PHE A 313 9.86 -15.28 12.89
C PHE A 313 8.39 -15.65 13.04
N ARG A 314 7.82 -15.68 14.26
CA ARG A 314 6.44 -16.12 14.50
C ARG A 314 5.39 -15.25 13.81
N ASN A 315 5.73 -14.01 13.52
CA ASN A 315 4.85 -13.07 12.81
C ASN A 315 5.17 -12.98 11.32
N THR A 316 6.01 -13.85 10.79
CA THR A 316 6.33 -13.90 9.37
C THR A 316 5.52 -14.97 8.65
N LEU A 317 5.28 -14.75 7.35
CA LEU A 317 4.80 -15.75 6.43
C LEU A 317 5.99 -16.23 5.60
N VAL A 318 6.30 -17.52 5.65
CA VAL A 318 7.45 -18.10 4.93
C VAL A 318 6.96 -18.74 3.64
N ILE A 319 7.46 -18.28 2.51
CA ILE A 319 7.14 -18.81 1.19
C ILE A 319 8.44 -19.25 0.50
N MET A 320 8.43 -20.45 0.00
CA MET A 320 9.51 -21.03 -0.78
C MET A 320 9.01 -21.31 -2.18
N THR A 321 9.68 -20.85 -3.23
CA THR A 321 9.32 -21.21 -4.61
C THR A 321 10.29 -22.20 -5.19
N SER A 322 9.78 -23.10 -6.02
CA SER A 322 10.61 -24.06 -6.76
C SER A 322 10.03 -24.29 -8.15
N ASN A 323 10.92 -24.60 -9.08
CA ASN A 323 10.57 -24.98 -10.44
C ASN A 323 10.63 -26.52 -10.65
N LEU A 324 10.92 -27.27 -9.59
CA LEU A 324 10.94 -28.74 -9.64
C LEU A 324 9.60 -29.31 -10.10
N GLY A 325 9.65 -30.31 -10.95
CA GLY A 325 8.47 -30.92 -11.54
C GLY A 325 7.73 -30.04 -12.54
N GLY A 326 8.21 -28.81 -12.84
CA GLY A 326 7.58 -27.92 -13.82
C GLY A 326 7.50 -28.52 -15.22
N GLU A 327 8.42 -29.42 -15.60
CA GLU A 327 8.42 -30.11 -16.90
C GLU A 327 7.18 -30.96 -17.07
N PHE A 328 6.71 -31.67 -16.05
CA PHE A 328 5.49 -32.46 -16.09
C PHE A 328 4.26 -31.59 -16.38
N LEU A 329 4.19 -30.43 -15.75
CA LEU A 329 3.10 -29.44 -15.94
C LEU A 329 3.14 -28.78 -17.32
N VAL A 330 4.32 -28.58 -17.90
CA VAL A 330 4.46 -28.01 -19.26
C VAL A 330 4.04 -29.01 -20.31
N ASN A 331 4.26 -30.33 -20.09
CA ASN A 331 3.93 -31.38 -21.02
C ASN A 331 2.46 -31.83 -20.96
N LEU A 332 1.69 -31.41 -19.95
CA LEU A 332 0.25 -31.65 -19.89
C LEU A 332 -0.48 -30.98 -21.06
N GLY A 333 -1.42 -31.66 -21.66
CA GLY A 333 -2.31 -31.12 -22.69
C GLY A 333 -3.26 -30.04 -22.15
N GLU A 334 -3.82 -29.22 -23.03
CA GLU A 334 -4.87 -28.28 -22.66
C GLU A 334 -6.14 -29.08 -22.28
N GLY A 335 -6.38 -29.27 -20.99
CA GLY A 335 -7.56 -30.00 -20.48
C GLY A 335 -7.24 -31.18 -19.58
N ASP A 336 -5.98 -31.61 -19.51
CA ASP A 336 -5.57 -32.69 -18.62
C ASP A 336 -5.58 -32.21 -17.16
N ASP A 337 -5.99 -33.09 -16.27
CA ASP A 337 -6.05 -32.79 -14.83
C ASP A 337 -4.63 -32.86 -14.23
N VAL A 338 -4.28 -31.81 -13.48
CA VAL A 338 -2.97 -31.72 -12.79
C VAL A 338 -2.81 -32.82 -11.74
N ASP A 339 -3.90 -33.33 -11.21
CA ASP A 339 -3.87 -34.44 -10.27
C ASP A 339 -3.24 -35.72 -10.86
N THR A 340 -3.28 -35.89 -12.21
CA THR A 340 -2.65 -37.04 -12.88
C THR A 340 -1.13 -37.04 -12.75
N VAL A 341 -0.49 -35.88 -12.67
CA VAL A 341 0.99 -35.73 -12.54
C VAL A 341 1.44 -35.33 -11.15
N ARG A 342 0.49 -35.14 -10.23
CA ARG A 342 0.78 -34.71 -8.85
C ARG A 342 1.74 -35.67 -8.14
N ASP A 343 1.49 -36.96 -8.26
CA ASP A 343 2.33 -37.98 -7.63
C ASP A 343 3.74 -38.03 -8.22
N GLU A 344 3.88 -37.80 -9.51
CA GLU A 344 5.18 -37.73 -10.20
C GLU A 344 5.97 -36.49 -9.75
N ILE A 345 5.32 -35.33 -9.67
CA ILE A 345 5.91 -34.09 -9.17
C ILE A 345 6.34 -34.26 -7.70
N MET A 346 5.47 -34.84 -6.88
CA MET A 346 5.79 -35.11 -5.48
C MET A 346 6.92 -36.12 -5.29
N ALA A 347 7.09 -37.07 -6.20
CA ALA A 347 8.22 -38.01 -6.20
C ALA A 347 9.55 -37.26 -6.46
N VAL A 348 9.58 -36.33 -7.43
CA VAL A 348 10.75 -35.47 -7.70
C VAL A 348 11.07 -34.57 -6.49
N VAL A 349 10.06 -33.96 -5.88
CA VAL A 349 10.23 -33.13 -4.68
C VAL A 349 10.81 -33.93 -3.50
N LYS A 350 10.25 -35.13 -3.24
CA LYS A 350 10.76 -36.04 -2.19
C LYS A 350 12.18 -36.54 -2.46
N ALA A 351 12.59 -36.65 -3.72
CA ALA A 351 13.96 -37.00 -4.10
C ALA A 351 14.93 -35.82 -3.93
N SER A 352 14.45 -34.57 -4.07
CA SER A 352 15.27 -33.36 -4.02
C SER A 352 15.43 -32.79 -2.59
N PHE A 353 14.43 -32.96 -1.73
CA PHE A 353 14.42 -32.41 -0.38
C PHE A 353 14.38 -33.52 0.67
N ARG A 354 15.01 -33.27 1.81
CA ARG A 354 15.00 -34.19 2.94
C ARG A 354 13.57 -34.33 3.51
N PRO A 355 13.14 -35.55 3.90
CA PRO A 355 11.80 -35.78 4.43
C PRO A 355 11.51 -34.92 5.68
N GLU A 356 12.52 -34.71 6.53
CA GLU A 356 12.39 -33.86 7.73
C GLU A 356 12.01 -32.43 7.39
N PHE A 357 12.53 -31.87 6.30
CA PHE A 357 12.21 -30.53 5.83
C PHE A 357 10.79 -30.45 5.29
N LEU A 358 10.41 -31.39 4.41
CA LEU A 358 9.06 -31.40 3.84
C LEU A 358 7.97 -31.56 4.90
N ASN A 359 8.23 -32.32 5.97
CA ASN A 359 7.29 -32.51 7.07
C ASN A 359 7.10 -31.26 7.94
N ARG A 360 7.95 -30.22 7.80
CA ARG A 360 7.84 -28.95 8.53
C ARG A 360 7.13 -27.87 7.74
N VAL A 361 7.03 -28.06 6.42
CA VAL A 361 6.25 -27.16 5.54
C VAL A 361 4.77 -27.46 5.76
N ASP A 362 3.97 -26.43 6.01
CA ASP A 362 2.54 -26.60 6.28
C ASP A 362 1.79 -27.11 5.06
N GLU A 363 2.12 -26.56 3.87
CA GLU A 363 1.53 -27.02 2.62
C GLU A 363 2.47 -26.89 1.43
N VAL A 364 2.39 -27.88 0.53
CA VAL A 364 3.04 -27.90 -0.78
C VAL A 364 1.96 -27.66 -1.85
N ILE A 365 2.05 -26.51 -2.53
CA ILE A 365 1.03 -26.01 -3.41
C ILE A 365 1.52 -26.07 -4.85
N LEU A 366 0.74 -26.72 -5.73
CA LEU A 366 1.02 -26.80 -7.15
C LEU A 366 0.39 -25.62 -7.90
N PHE A 367 1.21 -24.88 -8.64
CA PHE A 367 0.76 -23.81 -9.53
C PHE A 367 0.52 -24.37 -10.93
N HIS A 368 -0.69 -24.19 -11.40
CA HIS A 368 -1.10 -24.62 -12.72
C HIS A 368 -0.51 -23.75 -13.83
N ARG A 369 -0.32 -24.33 -15.00
CA ARG A 369 0.00 -23.58 -16.20
C ARG A 369 -1.14 -22.61 -16.55
N LEU A 370 -0.79 -21.38 -16.92
CA LEU A 370 -1.77 -20.40 -17.36
C LEU A 370 -2.38 -20.82 -18.71
N LYS A 371 -3.70 -20.72 -18.82
CA LYS A 371 -4.45 -20.96 -20.05
C LYS A 371 -4.51 -19.65 -20.87
N LYS A 372 -4.61 -19.77 -22.20
CA LYS A 372 -4.71 -18.61 -23.08
C LYS A 372 -5.88 -17.67 -22.74
N ASN A 373 -7.03 -18.23 -22.33
CA ASN A 373 -8.20 -17.44 -21.92
C ASN A 373 -7.99 -16.63 -20.64
N GLN A 374 -7.00 -16.97 -19.82
CA GLN A 374 -6.65 -16.24 -18.59
C GLN A 374 -5.73 -15.05 -18.85
N MET A 375 -5.07 -15.03 -20.02
CA MET A 375 -4.11 -13.98 -20.35
C MET A 375 -4.74 -12.60 -20.48
N ALA A 376 -5.98 -12.50 -20.98
CA ALA A 376 -6.68 -11.22 -21.09
C ALA A 376 -6.85 -10.54 -19.71
N ALA A 377 -7.27 -11.29 -18.70
CA ALA A 377 -7.39 -10.78 -17.33
C ALA A 377 -6.02 -10.35 -16.75
N ILE A 378 -4.94 -11.08 -17.07
CA ILE A 378 -3.60 -10.71 -16.64
C ILE A 378 -3.12 -9.44 -17.34
N VAL A 379 -3.48 -9.24 -18.61
CA VAL A 379 -3.23 -7.98 -19.35
C VAL A 379 -3.89 -6.82 -18.63
N ASP A 380 -5.18 -6.95 -18.26
CA ASP A 380 -5.92 -5.88 -17.56
C ASP A 380 -5.27 -5.53 -16.21
N ILE A 381 -4.83 -6.52 -15.43
CA ILE A 381 -4.12 -6.31 -14.16
C ILE A 381 -2.78 -5.56 -14.37
N GLN A 382 -2.02 -5.92 -15.40
CA GLN A 382 -0.75 -5.24 -15.69
C GLN A 382 -0.96 -3.83 -16.23
N LEU A 383 -2.01 -3.61 -17.00
CA LEU A 383 -2.39 -2.29 -17.50
C LEU A 383 -2.92 -1.37 -16.40
N ALA A 384 -3.64 -1.89 -15.41
CA ALA A 384 -4.09 -1.10 -14.26
C ALA A 384 -2.93 -0.37 -13.59
N ARG A 385 -1.76 -1.01 -13.47
CA ARG A 385 -0.54 -0.36 -12.95
C ARG A 385 -0.04 0.79 -13.84
N LEU A 386 -0.20 0.66 -15.15
CA LEU A 386 0.14 1.75 -16.07
C LEU A 386 -0.86 2.90 -15.96
N LEU A 387 -2.15 2.59 -15.80
CA LEU A 387 -3.20 3.60 -15.63
C LEU A 387 -2.93 4.46 -14.38
N THR A 388 -2.56 3.86 -13.26
CA THR A 388 -2.20 4.60 -12.04
C THR A 388 -1.04 5.60 -12.28
N LEU A 389 -0.04 5.24 -13.13
CA LEU A 389 1.05 6.16 -13.48
C LEU A 389 0.59 7.33 -14.38
N LEU A 390 -0.52 7.16 -15.08
CA LEU A 390 -1.09 8.18 -15.98
C LEU A 390 -2.13 9.07 -15.28
N GLU A 391 -2.62 8.69 -14.10
CA GLU A 391 -3.58 9.47 -13.30
C GLU A 391 -3.07 10.87 -12.98
N ASP A 392 -1.79 11.02 -12.65
CA ASP A 392 -1.16 12.32 -12.40
C ASP A 392 -1.25 13.27 -13.58
N ARG A 393 -1.29 12.72 -14.81
CA ARG A 393 -1.44 13.46 -16.05
C ARG A 393 -2.87 13.51 -16.58
N LYS A 394 -3.81 12.85 -15.89
CA LYS A 394 -5.22 12.72 -16.29
C LYS A 394 -5.40 12.12 -17.70
N ILE A 395 -4.45 11.26 -18.13
CA ILE A 395 -4.51 10.58 -19.43
C ILE A 395 -5.29 9.27 -19.22
N THR A 396 -6.36 9.08 -19.99
CA THR A 396 -7.17 7.87 -19.96
C THR A 396 -6.79 6.97 -21.13
N LEU A 397 -6.55 5.66 -20.85
CA LEU A 397 -6.33 4.65 -21.89
C LEU A 397 -7.56 3.76 -22.03
N GLU A 398 -8.05 3.62 -23.25
CA GLU A 398 -9.10 2.67 -23.58
C GLU A 398 -8.54 1.62 -24.55
N LEU A 399 -8.52 0.36 -24.11
CA LEU A 399 -8.13 -0.75 -24.96
C LEU A 399 -9.37 -1.49 -25.44
N ASP A 400 -9.44 -1.75 -26.73
CA ASP A 400 -10.46 -2.64 -27.29
C ASP A 400 -10.09 -4.14 -27.08
N GLU A 401 -11.04 -5.04 -27.37
CA GLU A 401 -10.83 -6.48 -27.20
C GLU A 401 -9.74 -7.02 -28.15
N GLU A 402 -9.58 -6.43 -29.32
CA GLU A 402 -8.57 -6.86 -30.30
C GLU A 402 -7.16 -6.48 -29.83
N ALA A 403 -6.98 -5.29 -29.24
CA ALA A 403 -5.71 -4.88 -28.64
C ALA A 403 -5.34 -5.74 -27.44
N ARG A 404 -6.31 -6.07 -26.58
CA ARG A 404 -6.10 -6.99 -25.44
C ARG A 404 -5.69 -8.37 -25.91
N ALA A 405 -6.39 -8.94 -26.90
CA ALA A 405 -6.08 -10.23 -27.48
C ALA A 405 -4.68 -10.24 -28.11
N PHE A 406 -4.31 -9.18 -28.83
CA PHE A 406 -2.99 -9.02 -29.41
C PHE A 406 -1.87 -9.01 -28.37
N ILE A 407 -2.04 -8.24 -27.29
CA ILE A 407 -1.07 -8.17 -26.21
C ILE A 407 -0.98 -9.53 -25.48
N ALA A 408 -2.12 -10.17 -25.24
CA ALA A 408 -2.21 -11.47 -24.59
C ALA A 408 -1.51 -12.57 -25.42
N GLU A 409 -1.71 -12.60 -26.73
CA GLU A 409 -1.09 -13.56 -27.63
C GLU A 409 0.43 -13.38 -27.71
N LYS A 410 0.90 -12.14 -27.90
CA LYS A 410 2.35 -11.83 -27.93
C LYS A 410 3.02 -11.96 -26.56
N GLY A 411 2.27 -11.82 -25.49
CA GLY A 411 2.75 -11.90 -24.10
C GLY A 411 2.73 -13.30 -23.50
N TYR A 412 2.17 -14.29 -24.19
CA TYR A 412 2.08 -15.66 -23.73
C TYR A 412 3.19 -16.54 -24.32
N ASP A 413 3.86 -17.28 -23.46
CA ASP A 413 4.83 -18.29 -23.84
C ASP A 413 4.50 -19.61 -23.10
N PRO A 414 4.43 -20.75 -23.80
CA PRO A 414 4.13 -22.03 -23.18
C PRO A 414 5.08 -22.45 -22.05
N ALA A 415 6.37 -22.10 -22.14
CA ALA A 415 7.38 -22.45 -21.17
C ALA A 415 7.55 -21.39 -20.06
N TYR A 416 7.37 -20.10 -20.41
CA TYR A 416 7.60 -18.98 -19.52
C TYR A 416 6.31 -18.30 -19.04
N GLY A 417 5.13 -18.84 -19.39
CA GLY A 417 3.82 -18.31 -18.97
C GLY A 417 3.60 -16.85 -19.35
N ALA A 418 3.21 -16.04 -18.38
CA ALA A 418 2.97 -14.61 -18.55
C ALA A 418 4.23 -13.73 -18.34
N ARG A 419 5.43 -14.32 -18.15
CA ARG A 419 6.66 -13.55 -17.90
C ARG A 419 7.01 -12.58 -19.04
N PRO A 420 6.83 -12.93 -20.35
CA PRO A 420 7.09 -12.01 -21.45
C PRO A 420 6.12 -10.82 -21.51
N LEU A 421 4.92 -10.94 -20.94
CA LEU A 421 3.85 -9.95 -21.03
C LEU A 421 4.28 -8.55 -20.60
N LYS A 422 5.02 -8.43 -19.49
CA LYS A 422 5.52 -7.13 -19.02
C LYS A 422 6.38 -6.42 -20.07
N ARG A 423 7.25 -7.17 -20.77
CA ARG A 423 8.09 -6.64 -21.84
C ARG A 423 7.28 -6.25 -23.07
N VAL A 424 6.22 -7.03 -23.39
CA VAL A 424 5.32 -6.72 -24.50
C VAL A 424 4.55 -5.44 -24.21
N ILE A 425 3.96 -5.29 -23.04
CA ILE A 425 3.29 -4.05 -22.62
C ILE A 425 4.26 -2.85 -22.68
N GLN A 426 5.47 -3.01 -22.15
CA GLN A 426 6.47 -1.95 -22.22
C GLN A 426 6.73 -1.51 -23.66
N LYS A 427 7.09 -2.45 -24.54
CA LYS A 427 7.48 -2.14 -25.92
C LYS A 427 6.33 -1.70 -26.83
N GLN A 428 5.14 -2.28 -26.64
CA GLN A 428 4.01 -2.05 -27.54
C GLN A 428 3.07 -0.96 -27.04
N VAL A 429 3.05 -0.66 -25.74
CA VAL A 429 2.16 0.34 -25.15
C VAL A 429 2.95 1.49 -24.54
N GLN A 430 3.84 1.23 -23.57
CA GLN A 430 4.50 2.30 -22.80
C GLN A 430 5.47 3.12 -23.66
N ASP A 431 6.36 2.48 -24.41
CA ASP A 431 7.36 3.18 -25.21
C ASP A 431 6.70 4.08 -26.28
N PRO A 432 5.73 3.58 -27.11
CA PRO A 432 5.04 4.44 -28.07
C PRO A 432 4.18 5.53 -27.43
N LEU A 433 3.58 5.27 -26.28
CA LEU A 433 2.82 6.27 -25.53
C LEU A 433 3.74 7.39 -25.03
N ALA A 434 4.89 7.03 -24.47
CA ALA A 434 5.89 7.99 -23.98
C ALA A 434 6.41 8.89 -25.12
N GLU A 435 6.71 8.33 -26.30
CA GLU A 435 7.12 9.10 -27.46
C GLU A 435 6.05 10.13 -27.88
N LYS A 436 4.77 9.72 -27.89
CA LYS A 436 3.66 10.59 -28.26
C LYS A 436 3.40 11.70 -27.24
N VAL A 437 3.54 11.39 -25.95
CA VAL A 437 3.46 12.36 -24.85
C VAL A 437 4.60 13.38 -24.95
N LEU A 438 5.84 12.93 -25.16
CA LEU A 438 7.01 13.81 -25.32
C LEU A 438 6.93 14.65 -26.59
N ALA A 439 6.38 14.11 -27.68
CA ALA A 439 6.15 14.85 -28.91
C ALA A 439 4.99 15.86 -28.81
N GLY A 440 4.27 15.92 -27.70
CA GLY A 440 3.10 16.79 -27.50
C GLY A 440 1.87 16.38 -28.33
N THR A 441 1.89 15.17 -28.92
CA THR A 441 0.75 14.62 -29.67
C THR A 441 -0.36 14.18 -28.73
N ILE A 442 -0.01 13.62 -27.56
CA ILE A 442 -0.90 13.30 -26.47
C ILE A 442 -0.67 14.31 -25.36
N ARG A 443 -1.73 14.95 -24.90
CA ARG A 443 -1.69 15.97 -23.85
C ARG A 443 -2.33 15.48 -22.58
N ASP A 444 -2.05 16.15 -21.48
CA ASP A 444 -2.71 15.87 -20.21
C ASP A 444 -4.23 16.09 -20.34
N GLY A 445 -4.98 15.13 -19.90
CA GLY A 445 -6.45 15.11 -20.00
C GLY A 445 -7.00 14.43 -21.26
N ASP A 446 -6.13 13.97 -22.18
CA ASP A 446 -6.58 13.28 -23.39
C ASP A 446 -6.99 11.83 -23.08
N THR A 447 -7.98 11.35 -23.87
CA THR A 447 -8.33 9.93 -23.92
C THR A 447 -7.71 9.29 -25.16
N VAL A 448 -6.94 8.23 -24.93
CA VAL A 448 -6.22 7.49 -25.98
C VAL A 448 -6.85 6.11 -26.15
N ALA A 449 -7.49 5.88 -27.29
CA ALA A 449 -7.97 4.56 -27.68
C ALA A 449 -6.83 3.76 -28.35
N ILE A 450 -6.65 2.52 -27.90
CA ILE A 450 -5.63 1.60 -28.44
C ILE A 450 -6.36 0.44 -29.10
N THR A 451 -6.09 0.22 -30.39
CA THR A 451 -6.66 -0.86 -31.20
C THR A 451 -5.57 -1.67 -31.90
N ALA A 452 -5.86 -2.92 -32.27
CA ALA A 452 -4.93 -3.72 -33.03
C ALA A 452 -4.97 -3.37 -34.52
N GLY A 453 -3.80 -3.04 -35.11
CA GLY A 453 -3.65 -2.76 -36.53
C GLY A 453 -2.70 -3.72 -37.23
N GLY A 454 -3.10 -4.99 -37.32
CA GLY A 454 -2.25 -6.06 -37.87
C GLY A 454 -1.15 -6.46 -36.90
N ASP A 455 0.12 -6.17 -37.19
CA ASP A 455 1.25 -6.58 -36.33
C ASP A 455 1.69 -5.53 -35.30
N ARG A 456 0.93 -4.47 -35.14
CA ARG A 456 1.22 -3.38 -34.19
C ARG A 456 -0.06 -2.80 -33.57
N LEU A 457 0.08 -2.11 -32.45
CA LEU A 457 -0.99 -1.32 -31.83
C LEU A 457 -1.08 0.06 -32.48
N LEU A 458 -2.29 0.53 -32.69
CA LEU A 458 -2.60 1.86 -33.19
C LEU A 458 -3.16 2.70 -32.02
N PHE A 459 -2.68 3.94 -31.89
CA PHE A 459 -3.10 4.89 -30.87
C PHE A 459 -3.95 5.97 -31.54
N VAL A 460 -5.22 6.02 -31.18
CA VAL A 460 -6.19 6.98 -31.69
C VAL A 460 -6.56 7.94 -30.57
N LEU A 461 -6.35 9.24 -30.79
CA LEU A 461 -6.75 10.27 -29.85
C LEU A 461 -8.25 10.51 -29.96
N LYS A 462 -8.96 10.36 -28.85
CA LYS A 462 -10.29 10.91 -28.67
C LYS A 462 -10.09 12.24 -27.94
N HIS A 463 -10.17 13.36 -28.67
CA HIS A 463 -10.19 14.66 -28.00
C HIS A 463 -11.46 14.73 -27.15
N ALA A 464 -11.33 15.17 -25.90
CA ALA A 464 -12.49 15.58 -25.13
C ALA A 464 -13.18 16.68 -25.94
N GLU A 465 -14.45 16.50 -26.28
CA GLU A 465 -15.27 17.62 -26.77
C GLU A 465 -15.18 18.70 -25.69
N PRO A 466 -14.88 19.97 -26.07
CA PRO A 466 -14.93 21.03 -25.07
C PRO A 466 -16.36 21.05 -24.52
N ASP A 467 -16.50 21.02 -23.21
CA ASP A 467 -17.78 21.16 -22.51
C ASP A 467 -18.58 22.24 -23.23
N ALA A 468 -19.69 21.88 -23.83
CA ALA A 468 -20.63 22.81 -24.43
C ALA A 468 -21.08 23.74 -23.31
N VAL A 469 -20.54 24.92 -23.27
CA VAL A 469 -21.09 26.01 -22.48
C VAL A 469 -22.48 26.22 -23.03
N GLU A 470 -23.51 25.76 -22.34
CA GLU A 470 -24.89 26.16 -22.58
C GLU A 470 -24.95 27.67 -22.30
N ASP A 471 -24.77 28.44 -23.37
CA ASP A 471 -25.19 29.85 -23.39
C ASP A 471 -26.72 29.86 -23.29
N GLU A 472 -27.25 29.91 -22.09
CA GLU A 472 -28.61 30.37 -21.86
C GLU A 472 -28.74 31.82 -22.35
N VAL A 473 -29.09 31.95 -23.62
CA VAL A 473 -29.59 33.21 -24.16
C VAL A 473 -30.99 33.42 -23.59
N GLU A 474 -31.09 34.17 -22.49
CA GLU A 474 -32.34 34.78 -22.04
C GLU A 474 -32.94 35.64 -23.16
N GLY A 475 -33.89 35.04 -23.90
CA GLY A 475 -34.76 35.77 -24.83
C GLY A 475 -35.75 36.62 -24.06
N LYS A 476 -35.54 37.93 -23.96
CA LYS A 476 -36.54 38.90 -23.59
C LYS A 476 -37.67 38.89 -24.61
N PRO A 477 -38.92 38.77 -24.24
CA PRO A 477 -40.03 38.98 -25.15
C PRO A 477 -40.19 40.48 -25.43
N ALA A 478 -40.10 40.87 -26.72
CA ALA A 478 -40.48 42.17 -27.17
C ALA A 478 -42.00 42.37 -27.07
N ALA A 479 -42.40 43.42 -26.42
CA ALA A 479 -43.80 43.87 -26.40
C ALA A 479 -44.22 44.37 -27.78
N ASP A 480 -45.28 43.80 -28.26
CA ASP A 480 -45.94 44.22 -29.52
C ASP A 480 -47.01 45.24 -29.19
N GLU A 481 -46.75 46.48 -29.56
CA GLU A 481 -47.76 47.53 -29.69
C GLU A 481 -48.39 47.44 -31.11
N ALA A 482 -49.61 46.98 -31.18
CA ALA A 482 -50.39 47.15 -32.40
C ALA A 482 -51.56 48.06 -32.10
N ALA A 483 -51.47 49.26 -32.62
CA ALA A 483 -52.57 50.20 -32.69
C ALA A 483 -53.27 50.06 -34.04
N ALA A 484 -54.58 50.07 -33.99
CA ALA A 484 -55.57 50.62 -34.87
C ALA A 484 -55.50 50.33 -36.38
N ALA A 485 -56.48 49.64 -36.88
CA ALA A 485 -57.54 50.13 -37.77
C ALA A 485 -58.53 48.96 -38.06
#